data_f0ada295f190a17a63687b4b7edff227
#
_entry.id   f0ada295f190a17a63687b4b7edff227
#
_cell.length_a   1.000
_cell.length_b   1.000
_cell.length_c   1.000
_cell.angle_alpha   90.00
_cell.angle_beta   90.00
_cell.angle_gamma   90.00
#
_symmetry.space_group_name_H-M   'P 1'
#
loop_
_entity.id
_entity.type
_entity.pdbx_description
1 polymer ?
#
loop_
_entity_poly.entity_id
_entity_poly.type
_entity_poly.pdbx_seq_one_letter_code
_entity_poly.pdbx_strand_id
1 'polypeptide(L)'
;MQLLDLKKRDLELIEKAKKLIGKRKSKRSSVASVLRTKSGKIFQGVNIEIECSAPCSICAEYAAIGMMVSEGEEKIDTIVAVSYKDGGYVLPPCGKCRQFISEFGNPYVIVQIEKELKKAKLNELYPLPVVSE
;
A
#
# COMPACT_ATOMS: atom_id res chain seq x y z
N MET A 1 6.75 -15.68 11.04
CA MET A 1 6.56 -14.26 10.68
C MET A 1 6.37 -13.43 11.94
N GLN A 2 7.09 -12.34 12.05
CA GLN A 2 6.95 -11.46 13.19
C GLN A 2 5.94 -10.33 12.90
N LEU A 3 4.83 -10.36 13.60
CA LEU A 3 3.79 -9.34 13.50
C LEU A 3 3.98 -8.33 14.63
N LEU A 4 4.04 -7.06 14.27
CA LEU A 4 4.27 -5.98 15.22
C LEU A 4 3.01 -5.14 15.39
N ASP A 5 2.86 -4.54 16.57
CA ASP A 5 1.76 -3.64 16.85
C ASP A 5 1.95 -2.32 16.09
N LEU A 6 0.83 -1.67 15.75
CA LEU A 6 0.86 -0.39 15.07
C LEU A 6 1.14 0.73 16.06
N LYS A 7 1.88 1.73 15.59
CA LYS A 7 2.08 2.99 16.30
C LYS A 7 1.04 4.00 15.82
N LYS A 8 0.92 5.09 16.56
CA LYS A 8 -0.01 6.17 16.22
C LYS A 8 0.17 6.65 14.77
N ARG A 9 1.41 6.84 14.35
CA ARG A 9 1.71 7.28 12.98
C ARG A 9 1.30 6.26 11.92
N ASP A 10 1.24 4.99 12.26
CA ASP A 10 0.77 3.94 11.34
C ASP A 10 -0.75 4.03 11.20
N LEU A 11 -1.47 4.28 12.30
CA LEU A 11 -2.92 4.47 12.27
C LEU A 11 -3.31 5.69 11.42
N GLU A 12 -2.48 6.72 11.41
CA GLU A 12 -2.71 7.90 10.57
C GLU A 12 -2.72 7.55 9.08
N LEU A 13 -1.87 6.61 8.66
CA LEU A 13 -1.84 6.16 7.27
C LEU A 13 -3.15 5.47 6.91
N ILE A 14 -3.67 4.64 7.81
CA ILE A 14 -4.95 3.94 7.60
C ILE A 14 -6.08 4.96 7.48
N GLU A 15 -6.12 5.94 8.37
CA GLU A 15 -7.18 6.96 8.36
C GLU A 15 -7.13 7.80 7.06
N LYS A 16 -5.93 8.14 6.59
CA LYS A 16 -5.77 8.85 5.32
C LYS A 16 -6.28 8.00 4.15
N ALA A 17 -5.98 6.71 4.15
CA ALA A 17 -6.43 5.81 3.09
C ALA A 17 -7.96 5.66 3.10
N LYS A 18 -8.57 5.50 4.27
CA LYS A 18 -10.03 5.44 4.40
C LYS A 18 -10.69 6.71 3.89
N LYS A 19 -10.14 7.85 4.25
CA LYS A 19 -10.68 9.15 3.82
C LYS A 19 -10.58 9.30 2.30
N LEU A 20 -9.44 8.94 1.72
CA LEU A 20 -9.22 9.06 0.29
C LEU A 20 -10.20 8.17 -0.49
N ILE A 21 -10.28 6.88 -0.14
CA ILE A 21 -11.17 5.99 -0.89
C ILE A 21 -12.65 6.32 -0.67
N GLY A 22 -12.99 6.83 0.50
CA GLY A 22 -14.35 7.29 0.78
C GLY A 22 -14.79 8.40 -0.16
N LYS A 23 -13.85 9.27 -0.55
CA LYS A 23 -14.11 10.36 -1.50
C LYS A 23 -14.05 9.91 -2.97
N ARG A 24 -13.22 8.91 -3.28
CA ARG A 24 -12.89 8.56 -4.66
C ARG A 24 -13.51 7.26 -5.14
N LYS A 25 -14.18 6.49 -4.28
CA LYS A 25 -14.79 5.23 -4.70
C LYS A 25 -15.71 5.43 -5.89
N SER A 26 -15.60 4.54 -6.86
CA SER A 26 -16.38 4.58 -8.10
C SER A 26 -16.29 3.21 -8.77
N LYS A 27 -16.83 3.08 -9.97
CA LYS A 27 -16.63 1.86 -10.76
C LYS A 27 -15.14 1.65 -11.07
N ARG A 28 -14.36 2.72 -11.06
CA ARG A 28 -12.95 2.70 -11.45
C ARG A 28 -12.02 2.50 -10.27
N SER A 29 -12.42 2.94 -9.09
CA SER A 29 -11.54 2.96 -7.91
C SER A 29 -12.24 2.40 -6.69
N SER A 30 -11.60 1.44 -6.02
CA SER A 30 -12.15 0.76 -4.83
C SER A 30 -11.15 0.65 -3.68
N VAL A 31 -9.88 0.97 -3.93
CA VAL A 31 -8.81 0.84 -2.95
C VAL A 31 -7.94 2.08 -2.96
N ALA A 32 -7.54 2.55 -1.78
CA ALA A 32 -6.55 3.60 -1.65
C ALA A 32 -5.32 3.05 -0.96
N SER A 33 -4.15 3.49 -1.39
CA SER A 33 -2.90 3.19 -0.72
C SER A 33 -2.26 4.47 -0.23
N VAL A 34 -1.68 4.41 0.97
CA VAL A 34 -0.94 5.53 1.55
C VAL A 34 0.38 4.98 2.07
N LEU A 35 1.45 5.70 1.80
CA LEU A 35 2.77 5.32 2.26
C LEU A 35 3.48 6.50 2.92
N ARG A 36 4.41 6.19 3.81
CA ARG A 36 5.32 7.15 4.40
C ARG A 36 6.72 6.75 3.98
N THR A 37 7.49 7.73 3.52
CA THR A 37 8.88 7.50 3.13
C THR A 37 9.79 7.51 4.35
N LYS A 38 11.03 7.07 4.18
CA LYS A 38 12.04 7.14 5.23
C LYS A 38 12.29 8.57 5.69
N SER A 39 12.11 9.55 4.80
CA SER A 39 12.25 10.97 5.15
C SER A 39 11.03 11.56 5.86
N GLY A 40 9.95 10.79 5.97
CA GLY A 40 8.73 11.21 6.66
C GLY A 40 7.64 11.80 5.77
N LYS A 41 7.83 11.85 4.46
CA LYS A 41 6.82 12.35 3.53
C LYS A 41 5.75 11.29 3.27
N ILE A 42 4.53 11.74 3.02
CA ILE A 42 3.37 10.87 2.79
C ILE A 42 2.89 11.04 1.36
N PHE A 43 2.66 9.92 0.70
CA PHE A 43 2.12 9.87 -0.67
C PHE A 43 0.94 8.93 -0.70
N GLN A 44 -0.01 9.20 -1.59
CA GLN A 44 -1.24 8.43 -1.67
C GLN A 44 -1.72 8.29 -3.11
N GLY A 45 -2.51 7.25 -3.35
CA GLY A 45 -3.09 6.99 -4.65
C GLY A 45 -4.23 6.01 -4.55
N VAL A 46 -5.02 5.91 -5.61
CA VAL A 46 -6.12 4.95 -5.71
C VAL A 46 -5.87 4.02 -6.90
N ASN A 47 -6.48 2.83 -6.85
CA ASN A 47 -6.41 1.92 -7.98
C ASN A 47 -7.24 2.48 -9.13
N ILE A 48 -6.91 2.06 -10.35
CA ILE A 48 -7.67 2.42 -11.56
C ILE A 48 -7.98 1.13 -12.28
N GLU A 49 -9.27 0.78 -12.35
CA GLU A 49 -9.71 -0.40 -13.08
C GLU A 49 -10.08 -0.03 -14.51
N ILE A 50 -9.51 -0.78 -15.45
CA ILE A 50 -9.80 -0.62 -16.87
C ILE A 50 -10.67 -1.79 -17.29
N GLU A 51 -11.95 -1.51 -17.53
CA GLU A 51 -12.95 -2.54 -17.79
C GLU A 51 -12.69 -3.31 -19.08
N CYS A 52 -12.30 -2.61 -20.14
CA CYS A 52 -12.09 -3.25 -21.44
C CYS A 52 -10.81 -4.06 -21.54
N SER A 53 -9.88 -3.87 -20.59
CA SER A 53 -8.60 -4.59 -20.59
C SER A 53 -8.05 -4.63 -19.16
N ALA A 54 -8.39 -5.67 -18.42
CA ALA A 54 -7.96 -5.82 -17.03
C ALA A 54 -6.43 -5.70 -16.83
N PRO A 55 -5.59 -6.23 -17.73
CA PRO A 55 -4.13 -6.07 -17.58
C PRO A 55 -3.65 -4.61 -17.60
N CYS A 56 -4.45 -3.68 -18.12
CA CYS A 56 -4.09 -2.26 -18.11
C CYS A 56 -4.41 -1.58 -16.78
N SER A 57 -5.11 -2.26 -15.89
CA SER A 57 -5.45 -1.71 -14.57
C SER A 57 -4.22 -1.53 -13.71
N ILE A 58 -4.25 -0.54 -12.82
CA ILE A 58 -3.16 -0.32 -11.87
C ILE A 58 -3.65 -0.44 -10.44
N CYS A 59 -2.81 -1.02 -9.58
CA CYS A 59 -3.08 -1.13 -8.15
C CYS A 59 -2.88 0.22 -7.47
N ALA A 60 -3.55 0.42 -6.33
CA ALA A 60 -3.41 1.65 -5.55
C ALA A 60 -1.96 1.89 -5.11
N GLU A 61 -1.22 0.82 -4.79
CA GLU A 61 0.19 0.92 -4.40
C GLU A 61 1.05 1.50 -5.53
N TYR A 62 0.77 1.10 -6.78
CA TYR A 62 1.47 1.65 -7.94
C TYR A 62 1.25 3.16 -8.06
N ALA A 63 0.01 3.60 -7.85
CA ALA A 63 -0.32 5.03 -7.93
C ALA A 63 0.38 5.82 -6.83
N ALA A 64 0.37 5.33 -5.60
CA ALA A 64 1.04 6.00 -4.47
C ALA A 64 2.55 6.06 -4.68
N ILE A 65 3.15 4.96 -5.14
CA ILE A 65 4.58 4.89 -5.40
C ILE A 65 4.96 5.77 -6.59
N GLY A 66 4.10 5.86 -7.61
CA GLY A 66 4.31 6.76 -8.74
C GLY A 66 4.42 8.20 -8.28
N MET A 67 3.57 8.62 -7.36
CA MET A 67 3.63 9.96 -6.76
C MET A 67 4.93 10.16 -5.98
N MET A 68 5.32 9.16 -5.20
CA MET A 68 6.57 9.20 -4.42
C MET A 68 7.79 9.39 -5.33
N VAL A 69 7.90 8.59 -6.38
CA VAL A 69 9.02 8.65 -7.31
C VAL A 69 9.03 9.98 -8.06
N SER A 70 7.85 10.50 -8.42
CA SER A 70 7.72 11.80 -9.10
C SER A 70 8.26 12.94 -8.25
N GLU A 71 8.22 12.82 -6.92
CA GLU A 71 8.74 13.81 -5.99
C GLU A 71 10.19 13.54 -5.57
N GLY A 72 10.84 12.57 -6.20
CA GLY A 72 12.25 12.27 -5.95
C GLY A 72 12.54 11.38 -4.76
N GLU A 73 11.52 10.76 -4.17
CA GLU A 73 11.69 9.84 -3.04
C GLU A 73 11.73 8.40 -3.56
N GLU A 74 12.56 7.57 -2.96
CA GLU A 74 12.73 6.19 -3.42
C GLU A 74 12.74 5.15 -2.30
N LYS A 75 12.59 5.55 -1.05
CA LYS A 75 12.64 4.61 0.08
C LYS A 75 11.38 4.69 0.92
N ILE A 76 10.66 3.58 0.98
CA ILE A 76 9.42 3.47 1.73
C ILE A 76 9.71 3.00 3.16
N ASP A 77 9.12 3.66 4.14
CA ASP A 77 9.15 3.22 5.54
C ASP A 77 7.99 2.29 5.85
N THR A 78 6.77 2.71 5.53
CA THR A 78 5.54 1.95 5.83
C THR A 78 4.51 2.20 4.74
N ILE A 79 3.76 1.15 4.36
CA ILE A 79 2.72 1.25 3.34
C ILE A 79 1.48 0.47 3.76
N VAL A 80 0.31 0.99 3.37
CA VAL A 80 -0.98 0.34 3.61
C VAL A 80 -1.89 0.52 2.40
N ALA A 81 -2.79 -0.44 2.19
CA ALA A 81 -3.87 -0.32 1.22
C ALA A 81 -5.20 -0.64 1.92
N VAL A 82 -6.21 0.17 1.64
CA VAL A 82 -7.52 0.05 2.28
C VAL A 82 -8.61 0.02 1.22
N SER A 83 -9.46 -1.01 1.29
CA SER A 83 -10.67 -1.11 0.46
C SER A 83 -11.79 -0.32 1.14
N TYR A 84 -12.71 0.23 0.35
CA TYR A 84 -13.88 0.92 0.90
C TYR A 84 -14.85 -0.05 1.58
N LYS A 85 -14.73 -1.35 1.34
CA LYS A 85 -15.65 -2.36 1.88
C LYS A 85 -15.54 -2.45 3.40
N ASP A 86 -16.64 -2.84 4.03
CA ASP A 86 -16.72 -3.07 5.49
C ASP A 86 -16.18 -1.91 6.33
N GLY A 87 -16.45 -0.68 5.90
CA GLY A 87 -16.02 0.51 6.63
C GLY A 87 -14.53 0.80 6.53
N GLY A 88 -13.84 0.13 5.60
CA GLY A 88 -12.41 0.30 5.38
C GLY A 88 -11.61 -0.93 5.79
N TYR A 89 -11.56 -1.92 4.90
CA TYR A 89 -10.83 -3.16 5.12
C TYR A 89 -9.39 -3.01 4.62
N VAL A 90 -8.41 -3.34 5.48
CA VAL A 90 -6.99 -3.30 5.10
C VAL A 90 -6.65 -4.54 4.28
N LEU A 91 -6.12 -4.31 3.08
CA LEU A 91 -5.74 -5.38 2.16
C LEU A 91 -4.23 -5.58 2.15
N PRO A 92 -3.74 -6.83 2.21
CA PRO A 92 -2.32 -7.05 1.95
C PRO A 92 -2.04 -6.82 0.46
N PRO A 93 -0.83 -6.40 0.10
CA PRO A 93 -0.49 -6.26 -1.31
C PRO A 93 -0.46 -7.63 -1.99
N CYS A 94 -0.90 -7.69 -3.25
CA CYS A 94 -0.80 -8.92 -4.04
C CYS A 94 0.67 -9.20 -4.39
N GLY A 95 0.95 -10.37 -4.97
CA GLY A 95 2.32 -10.75 -5.31
C GLY A 95 3.03 -9.76 -6.22
N LYS A 96 2.32 -9.23 -7.21
CA LYS A 96 2.84 -8.21 -8.14
C LYS A 96 3.27 -6.94 -7.38
N CYS A 97 2.43 -6.47 -6.46
CA CYS A 97 2.75 -5.29 -5.67
C CYS A 97 3.89 -5.55 -4.69
N ARG A 98 3.96 -6.76 -4.12
CA ARG A 98 5.07 -7.13 -3.23
C ARG A 98 6.41 -7.06 -3.94
N GLN A 99 6.48 -7.57 -5.18
CA GLN A 99 7.67 -7.47 -6.00
C GLN A 99 8.01 -6.01 -6.31
N PHE A 100 7.00 -5.22 -6.70
CA PHE A 100 7.18 -3.81 -7.02
C PHE A 100 7.69 -3.02 -5.82
N ILE A 101 7.05 -3.22 -4.66
CA ILE A 101 7.44 -2.52 -3.42
C ILE A 101 8.87 -2.87 -3.02
N SER A 102 9.33 -4.11 -3.29
CA SER A 102 10.68 -4.54 -2.92
C SER A 102 11.79 -3.72 -3.56
N GLU A 103 11.52 -3.03 -4.68
CA GLU A 103 12.48 -2.13 -5.31
C GLU A 103 12.74 -0.87 -4.47
N PHE A 104 11.85 -0.57 -3.53
CA PHE A 104 11.89 0.67 -2.74
C PHE A 104 12.23 0.39 -1.27
N GLY A 105 12.93 -0.69 -1.03
CA GLY A 105 13.42 -1.06 0.29
C GLY A 105 12.72 -2.27 0.89
N ASN A 106 12.82 -2.40 2.19
CA ASN A 106 12.14 -3.45 2.96
C ASN A 106 11.22 -2.79 3.97
N PRO A 107 10.13 -2.17 3.52
CA PRO A 107 9.25 -1.41 4.40
C PRO A 107 8.41 -2.30 5.30
N TYR A 108 7.80 -1.68 6.31
CA TYR A 108 6.70 -2.30 7.01
C TYR A 108 5.47 -2.25 6.12
N VAL A 109 4.72 -3.33 6.11
CA VAL A 109 3.44 -3.44 5.42
C VAL A 109 2.37 -3.65 6.48
N ILE A 110 1.37 -2.77 6.50
CA ILE A 110 0.25 -2.91 7.45
C ILE A 110 -0.71 -3.95 6.88
N VAL A 111 -1.08 -4.91 7.71
CA VAL A 111 -1.93 -6.04 7.33
C VAL A 111 -3.07 -6.19 8.34
N GLN A 112 -4.14 -6.81 7.92
CA GLN A 112 -5.26 -7.14 8.79
C GLN A 112 -5.40 -8.66 8.82
N ILE A 113 -5.32 -9.23 10.02
CA ILE A 113 -5.47 -10.65 10.24
C ILE A 113 -6.70 -10.82 11.12
N GLU A 114 -7.77 -11.35 10.52
CA GLU A 114 -9.09 -11.37 11.11
C GLU A 114 -9.53 -9.93 11.41
N LYS A 115 -9.59 -9.53 12.68
CA LYS A 115 -9.97 -8.15 13.05
C LYS A 115 -8.80 -7.35 13.62
N GLU A 116 -7.61 -7.94 13.66
CA GLU A 116 -6.44 -7.28 14.22
C GLU A 116 -5.59 -6.61 13.15
N LEU A 117 -5.18 -5.38 13.43
CA LEU A 117 -4.27 -4.63 12.57
C LEU A 117 -2.85 -4.80 13.10
N LYS A 118 -1.97 -5.25 12.25
CA LYS A 118 -0.57 -5.49 12.57
C LYS A 118 0.30 -4.99 11.42
N LYS A 119 1.59 -5.03 11.60
CA LYS A 119 2.52 -4.78 10.49
C LYS A 119 3.64 -5.82 10.49
N ALA A 120 4.16 -6.07 9.32
CA ALA A 120 5.28 -6.98 9.12
C ALA A 120 6.23 -6.39 8.09
N LYS A 121 7.50 -6.78 8.14
CA LYS A 121 8.46 -6.39 7.10
C LYS A 121 8.09 -7.07 5.79
N LEU A 122 8.29 -6.36 4.69
CA LEU A 122 7.96 -6.87 3.36
C LEU A 122 8.66 -8.21 3.08
N ASN A 123 9.92 -8.36 3.48
CA ASN A 123 10.66 -9.59 3.21
C ASN A 123 10.09 -10.82 3.91
N GLU A 124 9.27 -10.65 4.93
CA GLU A 124 8.56 -11.76 5.56
C GLU A 124 7.29 -12.14 4.79
N LEU A 125 6.73 -11.18 4.06
CA LEU A 125 5.56 -11.41 3.20
C LEU A 125 5.96 -11.86 1.80
N TYR A 126 7.20 -11.57 1.41
CA TYR A 126 7.71 -11.86 0.08
C TYR A 126 9.21 -12.12 0.15
N PRO A 127 9.61 -13.31 0.62
CA PRO A 127 11.01 -13.69 0.63
C PRO A 127 11.52 -13.95 -0.79
N LEU A 128 12.79 -13.74 -0.99
CA LEU A 128 13.46 -14.01 -2.28
C LEU A 128 12.84 -13.28 -3.47
N PRO A 129 12.73 -11.94 -3.41
CA PRO A 129 12.25 -11.21 -4.58
C PRO A 129 13.26 -11.29 -5.73
N VAL A 130 12.76 -11.03 -6.94
CA VAL A 130 13.66 -10.88 -8.08
C VAL A 130 14.47 -9.61 -7.87
N VAL A 131 15.78 -9.70 -7.99
CA VAL A 131 16.68 -8.55 -7.81
C VAL A 131 17.53 -8.36 -9.05
N SER A 132 17.92 -7.09 -9.30
CA SER A 132 18.86 -6.77 -10.36
C SER A 132 20.26 -7.14 -9.94
N GLU A 133 21.06 -7.65 -10.86
CA GLU A 133 22.45 -7.96 -10.61
C GLU A 133 23.35 -6.76 -10.93
#